data_fe0d47d931a428289f17493844d25e17
#
_entry.id   fe0d47d931a428289f17493844d25e17
#
_cell.length_a   1.000
_cell.length_b   1.000
_cell.length_c   1.000
_cell.angle_alpha   90.00
_cell.angle_beta   90.00
_cell.angle_gamma   90.00
#
_symmetry.space_group_name_H-M   'P 1'
#
loop_
_entity.id
_entity.type
_entity.pdbx_description
1 polymer ?
#
loop_
_entity_poly.entity_id
_entity_poly.type
_entity_poly.pdbx_seq_one_letter_code
_entity_poly.pdbx_strand_id
1 'polypeptide(L)'
;SRIHRFTYNNHEYKVKNIMKQYFSFQWHITDECDQRCKHCYIFSGDPCRKLDSMTWEQMQEVVANCEDFCEMYDRMPYFYITGGDPILHPDFWPMLELLAIKQIPFTLMGNPFHLTDEVCQRMKLLGCEKYQLSIDGLEQTHDWFRKPGSYQTTLEKIQMINRAGIRSVVMTTVSGTNIQEVPGIIDEVVKAGANVFAFGRYCPTSEEKDTGMTPQEYRHLLEICDAKFKAYEASGYDTYFNRKDHLWTLYRYEAGEFKLPDNADPDIIYGGCNCGNCHLTILPTGDVYACRRVQNSKVGNVFEDRLADLWVCEMEQYREYDKFKKCAKCELKAWCRGCPAVASGANGDFYAPDPQCWKEKNDRTGEML
;
A
#
# COMPACT_ATOMS: atom_id res chain seq x y z
N SER A 1 -26.35 8.15 -13.39
CA SER A 1 -25.18 8.49 -12.55
C SER A 1 -25.14 7.55 -11.35
N ARG A 2 -24.27 6.53 -11.41
CA ARG A 2 -24.03 5.61 -10.29
C ARG A 2 -23.17 6.32 -9.26
N ILE A 3 -23.74 6.68 -8.13
CA ILE A 3 -23.00 7.17 -6.97
C ILE A 3 -22.37 5.94 -6.31
N HIS A 4 -21.07 5.73 -6.53
CA HIS A 4 -20.32 4.70 -5.81
C HIS A 4 -20.16 5.15 -4.35
N ARG A 5 -20.84 4.49 -3.43
CA ARG A 5 -20.63 4.67 -1.98
C ARG A 5 -19.41 3.87 -1.57
N PHE A 6 -18.39 4.56 -1.09
CA PHE A 6 -17.17 3.95 -0.59
C PHE A 6 -17.28 3.73 0.92
N THR A 7 -17.08 2.50 1.37
CA THR A 7 -16.95 2.19 2.80
C THR A 7 -15.51 1.78 3.11
N TYR A 8 -14.90 2.45 4.05
CA TYR A 8 -13.56 2.16 4.55
C TYR A 8 -13.65 1.49 5.92
N ASN A 9 -13.07 0.29 6.05
CA ASN A 9 -12.92 -0.53 7.27
C ASN A 9 -14.08 -0.53 8.27
N ASN A 10 -14.70 -1.73 8.48
CA ASN A 10 -15.73 -2.07 9.44
C ASN A 10 -15.34 -1.72 10.90
N HIS A 11 -15.45 -0.43 11.26
CA HIS A 11 -15.77 -0.01 12.61
C HIS A 11 -16.95 0.94 12.51
N GLU A 12 -18.12 0.46 12.94
CA GLU A 12 -19.28 1.30 13.19
C GLU A 12 -18.95 2.29 14.29
N TYR A 13 -18.51 3.48 13.90
CA TYR A 13 -18.61 4.64 14.76
C TYR A 13 -19.93 5.35 14.44
N LYS A 14 -20.97 5.07 15.20
CA LYS A 14 -22.14 5.95 15.32
C LYS A 14 -21.72 7.23 16.02
N VAL A 15 -21.05 8.12 15.29
CA VAL A 15 -20.85 9.49 15.74
C VAL A 15 -21.63 10.38 14.79
N LYS A 16 -22.58 11.12 15.32
CA LYS A 16 -23.36 12.18 14.66
C LYS A 16 -22.50 13.43 14.37
N ASN A 17 -21.31 13.25 13.85
CA ASN A 17 -20.51 14.28 13.19
C ASN A 17 -20.04 13.67 11.89
N ILE A 18 -20.54 14.18 10.78
CA ILE A 18 -20.13 13.79 9.42
C ILE A 18 -18.68 14.28 9.26
N MET A 19 -17.72 13.49 9.74
CA MET A 19 -16.31 13.73 9.39
C MET A 19 -16.14 13.28 7.95
N LYS A 20 -15.64 14.20 7.12
CA LYS A 20 -15.28 13.88 5.73
C LYS A 20 -14.27 12.72 5.74
N GLN A 21 -14.48 11.77 4.84
CA GLN A 21 -13.54 10.65 4.67
C GLN A 21 -12.29 11.11 3.92
N TYR A 22 -11.13 10.53 4.25
CA TYR A 22 -9.90 10.78 3.53
C TYR A 22 -9.89 10.09 2.16
N PHE A 23 -9.27 10.76 1.18
CA PHE A 23 -8.82 10.15 -0.06
C PHE A 23 -7.29 10.09 -0.06
N SER A 24 -6.73 8.94 -0.44
CA SER A 24 -5.29 8.66 -0.32
C SER A 24 -4.57 8.91 -1.64
N PHE A 25 -3.60 9.82 -1.61
CA PHE A 25 -2.67 10.05 -2.71
C PHE A 25 -1.30 9.50 -2.33
N GLN A 26 -0.81 8.49 -3.06
CA GLN A 26 0.59 8.09 -2.98
C GLN A 26 1.40 9.02 -3.86
N TRP A 27 2.21 9.86 -3.25
CA TRP A 27 2.91 10.92 -3.95
C TRP A 27 4.43 10.71 -3.93
N HIS A 28 4.98 10.46 -5.11
CA HIS A 28 6.41 10.34 -5.34
C HIS A 28 6.97 11.72 -5.73
N ILE A 29 7.72 12.34 -4.84
CA ILE A 29 8.25 13.69 -5.08
C ILE A 29 9.59 13.68 -5.82
N THR A 30 10.31 12.56 -5.74
CA THR A 30 11.63 12.35 -6.36
C THR A 30 11.89 10.87 -6.60
N ASP A 31 12.70 10.56 -7.60
CA ASP A 31 13.28 9.23 -7.79
C ASP A 31 14.67 9.08 -7.09
N GLU A 32 15.24 10.17 -6.55
CA GLU A 32 16.51 10.15 -5.85
C GLU A 32 16.47 9.23 -4.62
N CYS A 33 17.44 8.34 -4.51
CA CYS A 33 17.56 7.38 -3.43
C CYS A 33 19.02 6.99 -3.20
N ASP A 34 19.42 6.80 -1.97
CA ASP A 34 20.73 6.29 -1.59
C ASP A 34 20.80 4.75 -1.48
N GLN A 35 19.71 4.09 -1.85
CA GLN A 35 19.61 2.65 -1.96
C GLN A 35 19.32 2.20 -3.39
N ARG A 36 19.66 0.95 -3.71
CA ARG A 36 19.35 0.27 -4.97
C ARG A 36 18.79 -1.12 -4.64
N CYS A 37 17.60 -1.11 -4.01
CA CYS A 37 16.94 -2.34 -3.58
C CYS A 37 16.63 -3.23 -4.78
N LYS A 38 16.93 -4.51 -4.69
CA LYS A 38 16.80 -5.48 -5.80
C LYS A 38 15.38 -5.65 -6.34
N HIS A 39 14.37 -5.42 -5.50
CA HIS A 39 12.95 -5.51 -5.87
C HIS A 39 12.30 -4.13 -6.07
N CYS A 40 13.12 -3.07 -6.21
CA CYS A 40 12.58 -1.72 -6.36
C CYS A 40 12.03 -1.49 -7.76
N TYR A 41 10.75 -1.17 -7.84
CA TYR A 41 10.07 -0.89 -9.11
C TYR A 41 10.53 0.42 -9.79
N ILE A 42 11.22 1.32 -9.07
CA ILE A 42 11.78 2.56 -9.66
C ILE A 42 13.00 2.22 -10.53
N PHE A 43 13.84 1.31 -10.06
CA PHE A 43 15.11 0.94 -10.69
C PHE A 43 15.06 -0.39 -11.46
N SER A 44 13.89 -1.05 -11.51
CA SER A 44 13.73 -2.29 -12.28
C SER A 44 13.90 -2.01 -13.79
N GLY A 45 14.69 -2.81 -14.47
CA GLY A 45 14.91 -2.76 -15.91
C GLY A 45 16.03 -1.81 -16.35
N ASP A 46 16.23 -0.67 -15.71
CA ASP A 46 17.33 0.28 -16.03
C ASP A 46 17.86 0.96 -14.75
N PRO A 47 18.91 0.42 -14.14
CA PRO A 47 19.52 1.02 -12.95
C PRO A 47 20.21 2.38 -13.23
N CYS A 48 20.46 2.71 -14.50
CA CYS A 48 21.08 3.95 -14.94
C CYS A 48 20.09 4.96 -15.53
N ARG A 49 18.77 4.71 -15.38
CA ARG A 49 17.75 5.63 -15.87
C ARG A 49 17.93 7.05 -15.31
N LYS A 50 17.51 8.03 -16.07
CA LYS A 50 17.39 9.40 -15.56
C LYS A 50 16.41 9.41 -14.37
N LEU A 51 16.83 10.04 -13.28
CA LEU A 51 16.00 10.25 -12.11
C LEU A 51 15.25 11.57 -12.25
N ASP A 52 13.96 11.54 -11.94
CA ASP A 52 13.10 12.70 -12.00
C ASP A 52 12.80 13.22 -10.58
N SER A 53 12.66 14.53 -10.45
CA SER A 53 12.27 15.21 -9.21
C SER A 53 11.35 16.37 -9.55
N MET A 54 10.32 16.59 -8.73
CA MET A 54 9.43 17.72 -8.90
C MET A 54 10.12 19.03 -8.54
N THR A 55 9.78 20.11 -9.23
CA THR A 55 10.11 21.47 -8.75
C THR A 55 9.19 21.87 -7.61
N TRP A 56 9.55 22.93 -6.90
CA TRP A 56 8.72 23.51 -5.85
C TRP A 56 7.34 23.92 -6.37
N GLU A 57 7.28 24.56 -7.52
CA GLU A 57 6.04 25.00 -8.18
C GLU A 57 5.15 23.79 -8.54
N GLN A 58 5.76 22.74 -9.06
CA GLN A 58 5.05 21.48 -9.37
C GLN A 58 4.47 20.82 -8.12
N MET A 59 5.20 20.83 -6.99
CA MET A 59 4.66 20.32 -5.72
C MET A 59 3.45 21.11 -5.24
N GLN A 60 3.49 22.44 -5.33
CA GLN A 60 2.37 23.29 -4.99
C GLN A 60 1.15 23.01 -5.87
N GLU A 61 1.38 22.79 -7.18
CA GLU A 61 0.33 22.44 -8.13
C GLU A 61 -0.30 21.08 -7.82
N VAL A 62 0.50 20.07 -7.47
CA VAL A 62 -0.02 18.75 -7.02
C VAL A 62 -0.93 18.89 -5.81
N VAL A 63 -0.51 19.65 -4.79
CA VAL A 63 -1.32 19.87 -3.60
C VAL A 63 -2.64 20.55 -3.95
N ALA A 64 -2.60 21.60 -4.78
CA ALA A 64 -3.81 22.32 -5.22
C ALA A 64 -4.78 21.41 -6.02
N ASN A 65 -4.27 20.57 -6.93
CA ASN A 65 -5.08 19.63 -7.70
C ASN A 65 -5.71 18.55 -6.83
N CYS A 66 -4.99 18.07 -5.81
CA CYS A 66 -5.53 17.11 -4.83
C CYS A 66 -6.59 17.73 -3.93
N GLU A 67 -6.45 19.01 -3.55
CA GLU A 67 -7.48 19.74 -2.80
C GLU A 67 -8.75 19.94 -3.65
N ASP A 68 -8.62 20.39 -4.92
CA ASP A 68 -9.73 20.53 -5.87
C ASP A 68 -10.49 19.21 -6.06
N PHE A 69 -9.75 18.12 -6.24
CA PHE A 69 -10.33 16.78 -6.31
C PHE A 69 -11.14 16.43 -5.07
N CYS A 70 -10.55 16.64 -3.89
CA CYS A 70 -11.17 16.30 -2.62
C CYS A 70 -12.39 17.17 -2.31
N GLU A 71 -12.37 18.46 -2.68
CA GLU A 71 -13.51 19.34 -2.54
C GLU A 71 -14.68 18.85 -3.39
N MET A 72 -14.44 18.48 -4.66
CA MET A 72 -15.46 17.95 -5.56
C MET A 72 -16.15 16.69 -5.06
N TYR A 73 -15.40 15.79 -4.41
CA TYR A 73 -15.93 14.49 -3.95
C TYR A 73 -16.27 14.45 -2.46
N ASP A 74 -16.28 15.60 -1.78
CA ASP A 74 -16.52 15.73 -0.33
C ASP A 74 -15.58 14.83 0.48
N ARG A 75 -14.27 14.91 0.19
CA ARG A 75 -13.19 14.19 0.84
C ARG A 75 -12.19 15.15 1.47
N MET A 76 -11.27 14.61 2.24
CA MET A 76 -10.06 15.29 2.69
C MET A 76 -8.83 14.61 2.08
N PRO A 77 -7.82 15.36 1.61
CA PRO A 77 -6.61 14.76 1.09
C PRO A 77 -5.79 14.13 2.22
N TYR A 78 -5.22 12.97 1.94
CA TYR A 78 -4.20 12.33 2.76
C TYR A 78 -3.03 11.91 1.88
N PHE A 79 -1.82 12.35 2.21
CA PHE A 79 -0.65 12.02 1.42
C PHE A 79 0.18 10.89 2.04
N TYR A 80 0.48 9.89 1.22
CA TYR A 80 1.57 8.94 1.43
C TYR A 80 2.76 9.42 0.61
N ILE A 81 3.64 10.19 1.24
CA ILE A 81 4.78 10.83 0.58
C ILE A 81 5.93 9.84 0.51
N THR A 82 6.43 9.63 -0.69
CA THR A 82 7.48 8.68 -0.99
C THR A 82 8.29 9.13 -2.22
N GLY A 83 8.89 8.19 -2.90
CA GLY A 83 9.70 8.39 -4.10
C GLY A 83 10.79 7.34 -4.12
N GLY A 84 12.01 7.78 -4.35
CA GLY A 84 13.21 7.10 -3.92
C GLY A 84 13.30 7.18 -2.39
N ASP A 85 13.97 8.21 -1.88
CA ASP A 85 13.85 8.60 -0.47
C ASP A 85 13.46 10.09 -0.41
N PRO A 86 12.24 10.43 0.05
CA PRO A 86 11.70 11.78 -0.07
C PRO A 86 12.53 12.83 0.69
N ILE A 87 13.23 12.46 1.77
CA ILE A 87 14.06 13.39 2.54
C ILE A 87 15.26 13.94 1.74
N LEU A 88 15.64 13.28 0.66
CA LEU A 88 16.73 13.73 -0.23
C LEU A 88 16.30 14.87 -1.16
N HIS A 89 15.00 15.14 -1.26
CA HIS A 89 14.53 16.24 -2.10
C HIS A 89 14.88 17.61 -1.48
N PRO A 90 15.45 18.57 -2.26
CA PRO A 90 15.83 19.89 -1.73
C PRO A 90 14.70 20.64 -1.03
N ASP A 91 13.48 20.53 -1.58
CA ASP A 91 12.28 21.20 -1.06
C ASP A 91 11.44 20.30 -0.14
N PHE A 92 12.02 19.23 0.41
CA PHE A 92 11.33 18.33 1.34
C PHE A 92 10.73 19.08 2.54
N TRP A 93 11.52 19.91 3.19
CA TRP A 93 11.05 20.65 4.37
C TRP A 93 10.00 21.72 4.03
N PRO A 94 10.21 22.59 3.01
CA PRO A 94 9.18 23.50 2.55
C PRO A 94 7.85 22.81 2.18
N MET A 95 7.91 21.65 1.58
CA MET A 95 6.71 20.86 1.26
C MET A 95 5.96 20.41 2.53
N LEU A 96 6.67 19.89 3.54
CA LEU A 96 6.03 19.51 4.81
C LEU A 96 5.45 20.75 5.55
N GLU A 97 6.12 21.89 5.48
CA GLU A 97 5.61 23.16 6.02
C GLU A 97 4.33 23.61 5.30
N LEU A 98 4.26 23.47 3.98
CA LEU A 98 3.04 23.73 3.20
C LEU A 98 1.87 22.83 3.67
N LEU A 99 2.11 21.53 3.83
CA LEU A 99 1.08 20.60 4.30
C LEU A 99 0.64 20.93 5.73
N ALA A 100 1.56 21.32 6.61
CA ALA A 100 1.25 21.73 7.98
C ALA A 100 0.38 22.99 8.01
N ILE A 101 0.70 24.01 7.19
CA ILE A 101 -0.10 25.25 7.07
C ILE A 101 -1.51 24.93 6.58
N LYS A 102 -1.64 24.01 5.63
CA LYS A 102 -2.93 23.57 5.08
C LYS A 102 -3.64 22.55 5.97
N GLN A 103 -3.03 22.10 7.06
CA GLN A 103 -3.56 21.06 7.95
C GLN A 103 -3.88 19.73 7.23
N ILE A 104 -3.08 19.39 6.23
CA ILE A 104 -3.21 18.17 5.47
C ILE A 104 -2.34 17.08 6.14
N PRO A 105 -2.94 15.98 6.64
CA PRO A 105 -2.20 14.90 7.27
C PRO A 105 -1.42 14.06 6.24
N PHE A 106 -0.31 13.49 6.69
CA PHE A 106 0.53 12.68 5.83
C PHE A 106 1.28 11.57 6.57
N THR A 107 1.66 10.57 5.82
CA THR A 107 2.61 9.51 6.17
C THR A 107 3.85 9.65 5.29
N LEU A 108 5.02 9.49 5.86
CA LEU A 108 6.28 9.38 5.11
C LEU A 108 6.64 7.90 4.91
N MET A 109 7.13 7.57 3.72
CA MET A 109 7.67 6.25 3.39
C MET A 109 9.07 6.46 2.84
N GLY A 110 10.09 6.11 3.62
CA GLY A 110 11.49 6.40 3.28
C GLY A 110 12.47 5.41 3.91
N ASN A 111 13.74 5.75 3.77
CA ASN A 111 14.87 4.98 4.26
C ASN A 111 15.21 5.35 5.73
N PRO A 112 15.97 4.52 6.44
CA PRO A 112 16.32 4.81 7.84
C PRO A 112 17.52 5.77 7.99
N PHE A 113 18.35 5.95 6.94
CA PHE A 113 19.70 6.50 7.11
C PHE A 113 19.77 7.99 7.45
N HIS A 114 18.76 8.77 7.04
CA HIS A 114 18.71 10.22 7.27
C HIS A 114 17.88 10.61 8.50
N LEU A 115 17.42 9.64 9.27
CA LEU A 115 16.65 9.90 10.49
C LEU A 115 17.59 10.17 11.66
N THR A 116 17.43 11.32 12.29
CA THR A 116 17.98 11.70 13.60
C THR A 116 16.85 12.06 14.55
N ASP A 117 17.12 12.21 15.84
CA ASP A 117 16.09 12.65 16.80
C ASP A 117 15.54 14.03 16.42
N GLU A 118 16.39 14.97 15.98
CA GLU A 118 15.99 16.31 15.53
C GLU A 118 15.11 16.25 14.27
N VAL A 119 15.49 15.42 13.29
CA VAL A 119 14.71 15.22 12.07
C VAL A 119 13.33 14.65 12.39
N CYS A 120 13.26 13.63 13.23
CA CYS A 120 11.99 13.03 13.64
C CYS A 120 11.11 14.02 14.42
N GLN A 121 11.68 14.82 15.33
CA GLN A 121 10.96 15.85 16.07
C GLN A 121 10.41 16.92 15.12
N ARG A 122 11.20 17.40 14.15
CA ARG A 122 10.73 18.38 13.15
C ARG A 122 9.61 17.81 12.29
N MET A 123 9.74 16.57 11.82
CA MET A 123 8.65 15.90 11.09
C MET A 123 7.36 15.83 11.92
N LYS A 124 7.46 15.50 13.21
CA LYS A 124 6.31 15.46 14.11
C LYS A 124 5.64 16.81 14.27
N LEU A 125 6.43 17.87 14.48
CA LEU A 125 5.92 19.23 14.60
C LEU A 125 5.19 19.71 13.33
N LEU A 126 5.59 19.20 12.16
CA LEU A 126 4.97 19.51 10.87
C LEU A 126 3.77 18.61 10.54
N GLY A 127 3.38 17.70 11.44
CA GLY A 127 2.17 16.91 11.28
C GLY A 127 2.37 15.51 10.73
N CYS A 128 3.60 15.00 10.67
CA CYS A 128 3.85 13.61 10.30
C CYS A 128 3.16 12.65 11.28
N GLU A 129 2.22 11.86 10.79
CA GLU A 129 1.50 10.90 11.62
C GLU A 129 2.22 9.57 11.74
N LYS A 130 2.79 9.10 10.63
CA LYS A 130 3.45 7.79 10.52
C LYS A 130 4.72 7.91 9.69
N TYR A 131 5.70 7.09 10.02
CA TYR A 131 6.87 6.86 9.17
C TYR A 131 6.96 5.37 8.86
N GLN A 132 6.94 5.02 7.57
CA GLN A 132 7.02 3.65 7.13
C GLN A 132 8.45 3.30 6.72
N LEU A 133 9.00 2.31 7.37
CA LEU A 133 10.23 1.62 7.04
C LEU A 133 9.93 0.26 6.42
N SER A 134 10.93 -0.37 5.84
CA SER A 134 10.80 -1.71 5.28
C SER A 134 11.84 -2.66 5.86
N ILE A 135 11.40 -3.89 6.17
CA ILE A 135 12.27 -5.01 6.52
C ILE A 135 11.85 -6.22 5.67
N ASP A 136 12.74 -6.68 4.79
CA ASP A 136 12.43 -7.70 3.78
C ASP A 136 13.17 -9.02 3.99
N GLY A 137 13.60 -9.30 5.19
CA GLY A 137 14.29 -10.51 5.60
C GLY A 137 14.88 -10.37 7.00
N LEU A 138 15.46 -11.41 7.54
CA LEU A 138 16.42 -11.32 8.64
C LEU A 138 17.70 -10.66 8.11
N GLU A 139 18.64 -10.34 8.97
CA GLU A 139 19.77 -9.46 8.68
C GLU A 139 20.46 -9.74 7.35
N GLN A 140 20.86 -10.97 7.10
CA GLN A 140 21.58 -11.33 5.88
C GLN A 140 20.74 -11.13 4.62
N THR A 141 19.49 -11.58 4.64
CA THR A 141 18.56 -11.48 3.52
C THR A 141 18.14 -10.04 3.27
N HIS A 142 17.83 -9.30 4.34
CA HIS A 142 17.46 -7.89 4.24
C HIS A 142 18.59 -7.04 3.66
N ASP A 143 19.82 -7.21 4.18
CA ASP A 143 20.98 -6.45 3.71
C ASP A 143 21.33 -6.80 2.26
N TRP A 144 21.11 -8.05 1.84
CA TRP A 144 21.26 -8.46 0.45
C TRP A 144 20.23 -7.79 -0.47
N PHE A 145 18.98 -7.67 -0.02
CA PHE A 145 17.94 -6.98 -0.79
C PHE A 145 18.17 -5.48 -0.92
N ARG A 146 18.68 -4.85 0.14
CA ARG A 146 18.70 -3.41 0.28
C ARG A 146 20.10 -2.82 0.29
N LYS A 147 20.81 -2.93 1.39
CA LYS A 147 22.13 -2.34 1.58
C LYS A 147 22.78 -2.93 2.85
N PRO A 148 24.07 -3.25 2.85
CA PRO A 148 24.77 -3.70 4.05
C PRO A 148 24.57 -2.77 5.24
N GLY A 149 24.22 -3.32 6.41
CA GLY A 149 23.93 -2.61 7.65
C GLY A 149 22.54 -1.96 7.71
N SER A 150 21.72 -2.09 6.67
CA SER A 150 20.36 -1.53 6.62
C SER A 150 19.44 -2.18 7.65
N TYR A 151 19.60 -3.47 7.94
CA TYR A 151 18.77 -4.19 8.89
C TYR A 151 18.86 -3.60 10.30
N GLN A 152 20.08 -3.53 10.86
CA GLN A 152 20.31 -2.99 12.20
C GLN A 152 19.89 -1.53 12.30
N THR A 153 20.27 -0.72 11.29
CA THR A 153 19.87 0.69 11.23
C THR A 153 18.34 0.83 11.24
N THR A 154 17.62 0.00 10.50
CA THR A 154 16.15 0.07 10.46
C THR A 154 15.53 -0.24 11.82
N LEU A 155 15.99 -1.29 12.51
CA LEU A 155 15.50 -1.64 13.84
C LEU A 155 15.75 -0.52 14.87
N GLU A 156 16.94 0.09 14.85
CA GLU A 156 17.26 1.24 15.72
C GLU A 156 16.35 2.45 15.47
N LYS A 157 16.03 2.73 14.20
CA LYS A 157 15.20 3.89 13.84
C LYS A 157 13.73 3.72 14.22
N ILE A 158 13.22 2.51 14.36
CA ILE A 158 11.87 2.28 14.89
C ILE A 158 11.67 2.96 16.24
N GLN A 159 12.62 2.76 17.17
CA GLN A 159 12.54 3.39 18.49
C GLN A 159 12.72 4.91 18.45
N MET A 160 13.58 5.41 17.57
CA MET A 160 13.79 6.84 17.36
C MET A 160 12.51 7.54 16.87
N ILE A 161 11.83 6.96 15.89
CA ILE A 161 10.54 7.42 15.37
C ILE A 161 9.49 7.47 16.48
N ASN A 162 9.40 6.39 17.28
CA ASN A 162 8.45 6.28 18.37
C ASN A 162 8.71 7.34 19.46
N ARG A 163 9.97 7.58 19.83
CA ARG A 163 10.33 8.63 20.81
C ARG A 163 9.89 10.03 20.38
N ALA A 164 9.89 10.30 19.09
CA ALA A 164 9.40 11.57 18.56
C ALA A 164 7.86 11.69 18.57
N GLY A 165 7.14 10.61 18.91
CA GLY A 165 5.67 10.57 18.88
C GLY A 165 5.09 10.35 17.50
N ILE A 166 5.89 9.88 16.53
CA ILE A 166 5.46 9.42 15.22
C ILE A 166 5.20 7.91 15.32
N ARG A 167 4.13 7.41 14.70
CA ARG A 167 3.89 5.97 14.66
C ARG A 167 4.80 5.30 13.65
N SER A 168 5.62 4.37 14.11
CA SER A 168 6.45 3.55 13.22
C SER A 168 5.62 2.47 12.54
N VAL A 169 5.78 2.36 11.22
CA VAL A 169 5.18 1.31 10.40
C VAL A 169 6.30 0.50 9.76
N VAL A 170 6.27 -0.81 9.90
CA VAL A 170 7.19 -1.70 9.20
C VAL A 170 6.43 -2.51 8.16
N MET A 171 6.90 -2.44 6.92
CA MET A 171 6.38 -3.20 5.80
C MET A 171 7.39 -4.24 5.32
N THR A 172 6.91 -5.43 5.01
CA THR A 172 7.67 -6.48 4.34
C THR A 172 7.10 -6.75 2.95
N THR A 173 7.97 -6.80 1.94
CA THR A 173 7.62 -7.28 0.61
C THR A 173 7.96 -8.77 0.53
N VAL A 174 6.94 -9.61 0.45
CA VAL A 174 7.07 -11.07 0.51
C VAL A 174 7.19 -11.67 -0.89
N SER A 175 8.19 -12.51 -1.07
CA SER A 175 8.43 -13.33 -2.27
C SER A 175 8.92 -14.72 -1.86
N GLY A 176 9.11 -15.61 -2.82
CA GLY A 176 9.70 -16.93 -2.56
C GLY A 176 11.08 -16.89 -1.89
N THR A 177 11.80 -15.78 -2.06
CA THR A 177 13.14 -15.61 -1.46
C THR A 177 13.11 -15.44 0.06
N ASN A 178 12.07 -14.81 0.63
CA ASN A 178 12.02 -14.44 2.04
C ASN A 178 10.79 -14.95 2.80
N ILE A 179 9.89 -15.68 2.15
CA ILE A 179 8.64 -16.15 2.76
C ILE A 179 8.88 -16.93 4.06
N GLN A 180 9.94 -17.72 4.13
CA GLN A 180 10.29 -18.51 5.30
C GLN A 180 10.78 -17.67 6.50
N GLU A 181 11.23 -16.46 6.24
CA GLU A 181 11.78 -15.55 7.27
C GLU A 181 10.71 -14.64 7.87
N VAL A 182 9.54 -14.50 7.25
CA VAL A 182 8.48 -13.59 7.71
C VAL A 182 8.09 -13.80 9.18
N PRO A 183 7.94 -15.05 9.69
CA PRO A 183 7.66 -15.26 11.11
C PRO A 183 8.76 -14.72 12.04
N GLY A 184 10.03 -14.85 11.64
CA GLY A 184 11.17 -14.28 12.37
C GLY A 184 11.22 -12.75 12.29
N ILE A 185 10.87 -12.17 11.13
CA ILE A 185 10.76 -10.72 10.98
C ILE A 185 9.72 -10.16 11.96
N ILE A 186 8.57 -10.83 12.12
CA ILE A 186 7.54 -10.43 13.08
C ILE A 186 8.11 -10.34 14.48
N ASP A 187 8.89 -11.34 14.92
CA ASP A 187 9.51 -11.33 16.26
C ASP A 187 10.43 -10.14 16.44
N GLU A 188 11.30 -9.87 15.47
CA GLU A 188 12.27 -8.78 15.55
C GLU A 188 11.61 -7.39 15.54
N VAL A 189 10.58 -7.18 14.71
CA VAL A 189 9.89 -5.88 14.67
C VAL A 189 9.04 -5.62 15.90
N VAL A 190 8.44 -6.66 16.49
CA VAL A 190 7.72 -6.56 17.78
C VAL A 190 8.70 -6.24 18.89
N LYS A 191 9.83 -6.92 18.94
CA LYS A 191 10.92 -6.66 19.92
C LYS A 191 11.48 -5.25 19.78
N ALA A 192 11.60 -4.74 18.56
CA ALA A 192 12.02 -3.36 18.31
C ALA A 192 10.95 -2.32 18.68
N GLY A 193 9.72 -2.73 18.98
CA GLY A 193 8.63 -1.86 19.39
C GLY A 193 7.92 -1.16 18.22
N ALA A 194 7.87 -1.77 17.05
CA ALA A 194 7.12 -1.23 15.92
C ALA A 194 5.64 -1.06 16.30
N ASN A 195 5.05 0.10 15.99
CA ASN A 195 3.65 0.34 16.27
C ASN A 195 2.72 -0.40 15.30
N VAL A 196 3.16 -0.57 14.05
CA VAL A 196 2.40 -1.27 13.02
C VAL A 196 3.32 -2.19 12.24
N PHE A 197 2.88 -3.41 12.04
CA PHE A 197 3.50 -4.34 11.10
C PHE A 197 2.50 -4.75 10.03
N ALA A 198 2.96 -4.80 8.79
CA ALA A 198 2.20 -5.34 7.68
C ALA A 198 3.13 -5.96 6.64
N PHE A 199 2.59 -6.80 5.80
CA PHE A 199 3.29 -7.28 4.61
C PHE A 199 2.37 -7.29 3.39
N GLY A 200 2.98 -7.26 2.23
CA GLY A 200 2.31 -7.45 0.96
C GLY A 200 3.20 -8.26 0.04
N ARG A 201 2.61 -8.89 -0.97
CA ARG A 201 3.37 -9.69 -1.92
C ARG A 201 4.15 -8.83 -2.90
N TYR A 202 5.28 -9.34 -3.31
CA TYR A 202 6.02 -8.82 -4.45
C TYR A 202 5.13 -8.83 -5.70
N CYS A 203 5.13 -7.73 -6.43
CA CYS A 203 4.45 -7.64 -7.72
C CYS A 203 5.51 -7.79 -8.81
N PRO A 204 5.50 -8.90 -9.57
CA PRO A 204 6.48 -9.14 -10.61
C PRO A 204 6.51 -8.00 -11.63
N THR A 205 7.69 -7.68 -12.14
CA THR A 205 7.86 -6.76 -13.27
C THR A 205 7.72 -7.50 -14.59
N SER A 206 7.73 -6.79 -15.71
CA SER A 206 7.57 -7.38 -17.04
C SER A 206 8.58 -8.48 -17.39
N GLU A 207 9.73 -8.49 -16.74
CA GLU A 207 10.80 -9.47 -16.99
C GLU A 207 10.68 -10.69 -16.07
N GLU A 208 10.26 -10.47 -14.82
CA GLU A 208 10.01 -11.53 -13.84
C GLU A 208 8.51 -11.74 -13.70
N LYS A 209 8.01 -12.88 -14.16
CA LYS A 209 6.57 -13.20 -14.10
C LYS A 209 6.15 -13.97 -12.86
N ASP A 210 7.09 -14.35 -12.00
CA ASP A 210 6.83 -15.21 -10.86
C ASP A 210 7.18 -14.53 -9.54
N THR A 211 6.30 -14.70 -8.54
CA THR A 211 6.57 -14.30 -7.15
C THR A 211 7.45 -15.33 -6.43
N GLY A 212 7.68 -16.48 -7.02
CA GLY A 212 8.36 -17.63 -6.41
C GLY A 212 7.55 -18.32 -5.30
N MET A 213 6.23 -18.12 -5.25
CA MET A 213 5.35 -18.68 -4.23
C MET A 213 4.14 -19.36 -4.84
N THR A 214 3.82 -20.56 -4.36
CA THR A 214 2.56 -21.24 -4.67
C THR A 214 1.40 -20.71 -3.82
N PRO A 215 0.14 -20.91 -4.23
CA PRO A 215 -1.03 -20.59 -3.41
C PRO A 215 -0.99 -21.25 -2.02
N GLN A 216 -0.55 -22.49 -1.93
CA GLN A 216 -0.49 -23.26 -0.69
C GLN A 216 0.58 -22.73 0.26
N GLU A 217 1.77 -22.38 -0.24
CA GLU A 217 2.82 -21.74 0.56
C GLU A 217 2.36 -20.40 1.12
N TYR A 218 1.69 -19.60 0.30
CA TYR A 218 1.18 -18.31 0.77
C TYR A 218 0.05 -18.47 1.79
N ARG A 219 -0.88 -19.40 1.59
CA ARG A 219 -1.91 -19.73 2.58
C ARG A 219 -1.30 -20.17 3.91
N HIS A 220 -0.29 -21.02 3.85
CA HIS A 220 0.42 -21.51 5.04
C HIS A 220 1.15 -20.36 5.77
N LEU A 221 1.74 -19.43 5.04
CA LEU A 221 2.31 -18.21 5.63
C LEU A 221 1.24 -17.43 6.42
N LEU A 222 0.06 -17.20 5.83
CA LEU A 222 -1.02 -16.48 6.51
C LEU A 222 -1.45 -17.19 7.79
N GLU A 223 -1.53 -18.51 7.78
CA GLU A 223 -1.86 -19.34 8.95
C GLU A 223 -0.84 -19.16 10.08
N ILE A 224 0.46 -19.26 9.78
CA ILE A 224 1.53 -19.05 10.76
C ILE A 224 1.49 -17.61 11.29
N CYS A 225 1.35 -16.62 10.41
CA CYS A 225 1.32 -15.21 10.81
C CYS A 225 0.11 -14.90 11.68
N ASP A 226 -1.07 -15.42 11.36
CA ASP A 226 -2.29 -15.20 12.15
C ASP A 226 -2.15 -15.77 13.57
N ALA A 227 -1.61 -16.97 13.69
CA ALA A 227 -1.32 -17.57 14.99
C ALA A 227 -0.34 -16.71 15.82
N LYS A 228 0.72 -16.20 15.18
CA LYS A 228 1.68 -15.29 15.81
C LYS A 228 1.04 -13.96 16.23
N PHE A 229 0.27 -13.34 15.36
CA PHE A 229 -0.42 -12.09 15.66
C PHE A 229 -1.33 -12.24 16.88
N LYS A 230 -2.14 -13.28 16.90
CA LYS A 230 -3.02 -13.58 18.04
C LYS A 230 -2.26 -13.84 19.33
N ALA A 231 -1.10 -14.51 19.25
CA ALA A 231 -0.25 -14.75 20.42
C ALA A 231 0.32 -13.46 21.00
N TYR A 232 0.80 -12.55 20.15
CA TYR A 232 1.31 -11.24 20.58
C TYR A 232 0.19 -10.34 21.11
N GLU A 233 -0.96 -10.29 20.43
CA GLU A 233 -2.14 -9.55 20.86
C GLU A 233 -2.61 -10.03 22.26
N ALA A 234 -2.69 -11.35 22.46
CA ALA A 234 -3.04 -11.96 23.75
C ALA A 234 -2.02 -11.69 24.86
N SER A 235 -0.75 -11.52 24.51
CA SER A 235 0.34 -11.22 25.46
C SER A 235 0.46 -9.72 25.77
N GLY A 236 -0.41 -8.87 25.23
CA GLY A 236 -0.48 -7.43 25.53
C GLY A 236 0.59 -6.58 24.85
N TYR A 237 1.13 -7.03 23.71
CA TYR A 237 2.00 -6.19 22.89
C TYR A 237 1.18 -5.14 22.12
N ASP A 238 1.73 -3.93 22.03
CA ASP A 238 1.04 -2.78 21.40
C ASP A 238 1.17 -2.74 19.87
N THR A 239 1.92 -3.67 19.26
CA THR A 239 2.08 -3.74 17.81
C THR A 239 0.74 -4.10 17.15
N TYR A 240 0.23 -3.21 16.29
CA TYR A 240 -0.93 -3.49 15.46
C TYR A 240 -0.51 -4.28 14.21
N PHE A 241 -1.08 -5.46 14.02
CA PHE A 241 -0.85 -6.30 12.86
C PHE A 241 -1.89 -6.02 11.78
N ASN A 242 -1.48 -5.23 10.77
CA ASN A 242 -2.36 -4.87 9.67
C ASN A 242 -2.39 -5.97 8.60
N ARG A 243 -3.51 -6.66 8.50
CA ARG A 243 -3.76 -7.70 7.51
C ARG A 243 -4.06 -7.07 6.14
N LYS A 244 -3.06 -6.38 5.56
CA LYS A 244 -3.19 -5.52 4.39
C LYS A 244 -3.40 -6.29 3.08
N ASP A 245 -2.80 -7.46 2.90
CA ASP A 245 -2.97 -8.22 1.66
C ASP A 245 -4.42 -8.71 1.53
N HIS A 246 -4.95 -8.67 0.32
CA HIS A 246 -6.37 -8.94 0.09
C HIS A 246 -6.76 -10.39 0.33
N LEU A 247 -5.82 -11.34 0.22
CA LEU A 247 -6.07 -12.75 0.50
C LEU A 247 -6.28 -13.06 1.99
N TRP A 248 -5.99 -12.12 2.90
CA TRP A 248 -6.44 -12.20 4.28
C TRP A 248 -7.97 -12.33 4.41
N THR A 249 -8.72 -11.70 3.51
CA THR A 249 -10.19 -11.83 3.49
C THR A 249 -10.60 -13.26 3.20
N LEU A 250 -9.96 -13.90 2.22
CA LEU A 250 -10.20 -15.32 1.90
C LEU A 250 -9.83 -16.23 3.08
N TYR A 251 -8.65 -16.03 3.67
CA TYR A 251 -8.19 -16.80 4.83
C TYR A 251 -9.18 -16.71 5.99
N ARG A 252 -9.58 -15.50 6.39
CA ARG A 252 -10.53 -15.29 7.49
C ARG A 252 -11.93 -15.81 7.19
N TYR A 253 -12.35 -15.78 5.93
CA TYR A 253 -13.62 -16.36 5.51
C TYR A 253 -13.62 -17.89 5.70
N GLU A 254 -12.57 -18.58 5.28
CA GLU A 254 -12.41 -20.03 5.48
C GLU A 254 -12.26 -20.38 6.96
N ALA A 255 -11.61 -19.55 7.76
CA ALA A 255 -11.47 -19.73 9.20
C ALA A 255 -12.78 -19.43 9.99
N GLY A 256 -13.84 -18.96 9.33
CA GLY A 256 -15.10 -18.58 9.96
C GLY A 256 -15.07 -17.26 10.75
N GLU A 257 -13.98 -16.50 10.62
CA GLU A 257 -13.78 -15.20 11.29
C GLU A 257 -14.38 -14.01 10.51
N PHE A 258 -14.63 -14.19 9.24
CA PHE A 258 -15.33 -13.26 8.39
C PHE A 258 -16.57 -13.94 7.79
N LYS A 259 -17.72 -13.33 7.98
CA LYS A 259 -18.99 -13.81 7.41
C LYS A 259 -19.53 -12.76 6.44
N LEU A 260 -20.08 -13.22 5.34
CA LEU A 260 -20.77 -12.34 4.40
C LEU A 260 -22.04 -11.79 5.07
N PRO A 261 -22.28 -10.48 5.05
CA PRO A 261 -23.53 -9.91 5.57
C PRO A 261 -24.73 -10.38 4.73
N ASP A 262 -25.83 -10.77 5.40
CA ASP A 262 -27.03 -11.27 4.73
C ASP A 262 -27.70 -10.20 3.84
N ASN A 263 -27.49 -8.91 4.17
CA ASN A 263 -28.09 -7.77 3.47
C ASN A 263 -27.07 -6.96 2.67
N ALA A 264 -25.99 -7.60 2.19
CA ALA A 264 -25.01 -6.91 1.37
C ALA A 264 -25.64 -6.49 0.04
N ASP A 265 -25.48 -5.22 -0.33
CA ASP A 265 -25.89 -4.71 -1.62
C ASP A 265 -24.94 -5.27 -2.70
N PRO A 266 -25.41 -6.01 -3.70
CA PRO A 266 -24.58 -6.61 -4.73
C PRO A 266 -23.87 -5.59 -5.64
N ASP A 267 -24.33 -4.35 -5.66
CA ASP A 267 -23.77 -3.26 -6.47
C ASP A 267 -22.68 -2.46 -5.69
N ILE A 268 -22.45 -2.79 -4.42
CA ILE A 268 -21.45 -2.12 -3.59
C ILE A 268 -20.20 -2.98 -3.44
N ILE A 269 -19.03 -2.36 -3.62
CA ILE A 269 -17.74 -2.92 -3.28
C ILE A 269 -17.37 -2.50 -1.85
N TYR A 270 -17.29 -3.46 -0.94
CA TYR A 270 -17.07 -3.21 0.49
C TYR A 270 -15.60 -3.26 0.90
N GLY A 271 -14.74 -3.90 0.11
CA GLY A 271 -13.33 -4.08 0.47
C GLY A 271 -12.47 -4.54 -0.71
N GLY A 272 -11.30 -5.05 -0.41
CA GLY A 272 -10.30 -5.48 -1.37
C GLY A 272 -9.43 -4.31 -1.86
N CYS A 273 -9.00 -4.35 -3.11
CA CYS A 273 -8.06 -3.39 -3.67
C CYS A 273 -8.62 -1.97 -3.71
N ASN A 274 -7.81 -0.99 -3.27
CA ASN A 274 -8.16 0.43 -3.30
C ASN A 274 -8.01 1.08 -4.69
N CYS A 275 -7.38 0.40 -5.64
CA CYS A 275 -7.29 0.86 -7.02
C CYS A 275 -8.70 1.04 -7.61
N GLY A 276 -8.96 2.21 -8.16
CA GLY A 276 -10.29 2.59 -8.65
C GLY A 276 -11.31 3.00 -7.57
N ASN A 277 -11.02 2.80 -6.27
CA ASN A 277 -11.95 3.09 -5.18
C ASN A 277 -11.59 4.33 -4.37
N CYS A 278 -10.38 4.42 -3.82
CA CYS A 278 -9.98 5.52 -2.94
C CYS A 278 -8.48 5.83 -2.99
N HIS A 279 -7.82 5.55 -4.11
CA HIS A 279 -6.38 5.70 -4.24
C HIS A 279 -5.98 6.16 -5.64
N LEU A 280 -5.02 7.07 -5.71
CA LEU A 280 -4.26 7.46 -6.89
C LEU A 280 -2.78 7.55 -6.55
N THR A 281 -1.93 7.34 -7.54
CA THR A 281 -0.47 7.55 -7.40
C THR A 281 -0.03 8.67 -8.35
N ILE A 282 0.78 9.59 -7.85
CA ILE A 282 1.37 10.69 -8.62
C ILE A 282 2.89 10.52 -8.61
N LEU A 283 3.53 10.49 -9.79
CA LEU A 283 4.96 10.32 -9.96
C LEU A 283 5.69 11.67 -10.07
N PRO A 284 7.05 11.71 -9.97
CA PRO A 284 7.82 12.96 -10.09
C PRO A 284 7.63 13.67 -11.43
N THR A 285 7.30 12.96 -12.49
CA THR A 285 6.97 13.49 -13.82
C THR A 285 5.58 14.13 -13.91
N GLY A 286 4.79 14.04 -12.85
CA GLY A 286 3.36 14.39 -12.84
C GLY A 286 2.45 13.27 -13.33
N ASP A 287 2.98 12.18 -13.83
CA ASP A 287 2.17 11.05 -14.31
C ASP A 287 1.30 10.47 -13.18
N VAL A 288 0.02 10.29 -13.49
CA VAL A 288 -0.98 9.72 -12.58
C VAL A 288 -1.20 8.26 -12.92
N TYR A 289 -1.06 7.41 -11.93
CA TYR A 289 -1.24 5.96 -12.03
C TYR A 289 -2.41 5.48 -11.17
N ALA A 290 -3.15 4.52 -11.66
CA ALA A 290 -4.19 3.85 -10.88
C ALA A 290 -3.59 3.05 -9.71
N CYS A 291 -2.43 2.44 -9.92
CA CYS A 291 -1.61 1.77 -8.89
C CYS A 291 -0.15 1.81 -9.30
N ARG A 292 0.76 2.27 -8.41
CA ARG A 292 2.20 2.34 -8.72
C ARG A 292 2.79 0.99 -9.13
N ARG A 293 2.26 -0.10 -8.60
CA ARG A 293 2.75 -1.45 -8.87
C ARG A 293 2.22 -2.08 -10.17
N VAL A 294 1.25 -1.44 -10.84
CA VAL A 294 0.78 -1.82 -12.17
C VAL A 294 1.46 -0.90 -13.18
N GLN A 295 2.48 -1.41 -13.87
CA GLN A 295 3.38 -0.60 -14.68
C GLN A 295 2.69 0.11 -15.86
N ASN A 296 1.63 -0.46 -16.40
CA ASN A 296 0.85 0.06 -17.51
C ASN A 296 -0.46 0.75 -17.07
N SER A 297 -0.52 1.25 -15.82
CA SER A 297 -1.73 1.87 -15.28
C SER A 297 -1.71 3.40 -15.27
N LYS A 298 -0.90 4.04 -16.13
CA LYS A 298 -0.95 5.48 -16.32
C LYS A 298 -2.31 5.89 -16.86
N VAL A 299 -2.93 6.86 -16.19
CA VAL A 299 -4.27 7.38 -16.54
C VAL A 299 -4.25 8.84 -16.99
N GLY A 300 -3.16 9.55 -16.79
CA GLY A 300 -2.99 10.93 -17.21
C GLY A 300 -1.79 11.60 -16.56
N ASN A 301 -1.77 12.94 -16.55
CA ASN A 301 -0.72 13.73 -15.93
C ASN A 301 -1.33 14.90 -15.14
N VAL A 302 -0.95 15.06 -13.87
CA VAL A 302 -1.53 16.05 -12.96
C VAL A 302 -1.28 17.51 -13.38
N PHE A 303 -0.26 17.76 -14.22
CA PHE A 303 0.04 19.08 -14.75
C PHE A 303 -0.70 19.41 -16.05
N GLU A 304 -1.34 18.43 -16.67
CA GLU A 304 -2.07 18.57 -17.94
C GLU A 304 -3.56 18.31 -17.76
N ASP A 305 -3.91 17.43 -16.80
CA ASP A 305 -5.25 16.93 -16.59
C ASP A 305 -5.78 17.32 -15.21
N ARG A 306 -7.07 17.54 -15.10
CA ARG A 306 -7.76 17.68 -13.82
C ARG A 306 -7.97 16.28 -13.22
N LEU A 307 -7.48 16.05 -11.98
CA LEU A 307 -7.61 14.74 -11.33
C LEU A 307 -9.06 14.23 -11.24
N ALA A 308 -10.02 15.16 -11.08
CA ALA A 308 -11.43 14.82 -11.03
C ALA A 308 -11.94 14.21 -12.34
N ASP A 309 -11.46 14.70 -13.47
CA ASP A 309 -11.84 14.19 -14.79
C ASP A 309 -11.19 12.82 -15.06
N LEU A 310 -9.92 12.67 -14.70
CA LEU A 310 -9.23 11.36 -14.74
C LEU A 310 -9.96 10.31 -13.90
N TRP A 311 -10.46 10.71 -12.73
CA TRP A 311 -11.18 9.81 -11.82
C TRP A 311 -12.49 9.31 -12.41
N VAL A 312 -13.23 10.16 -13.11
CA VAL A 312 -14.51 9.79 -13.72
C VAL A 312 -14.32 9.02 -15.03
N CYS A 313 -13.37 9.46 -15.87
CA CYS A 313 -13.21 8.91 -17.22
C CYS A 313 -12.21 7.74 -17.24
N GLU A 314 -10.94 8.02 -16.90
CA GLU A 314 -9.85 7.06 -17.12
C GLU A 314 -9.80 5.97 -16.05
N MET A 315 -10.19 6.28 -14.81
CA MET A 315 -10.19 5.31 -13.72
C MET A 315 -11.36 4.32 -13.81
N GLU A 316 -12.36 4.56 -14.65
CA GLU A 316 -13.51 3.63 -14.83
C GLU A 316 -13.05 2.26 -15.32
N GLN A 317 -12.03 2.19 -16.18
CA GLN A 317 -11.45 0.94 -16.64
C GLN A 317 -10.91 0.03 -15.53
N TYR A 318 -10.71 0.53 -14.30
CA TYR A 318 -10.26 -0.24 -13.13
C TYR A 318 -11.43 -0.61 -12.18
N ARG A 319 -12.67 -0.28 -12.54
CA ARG A 319 -13.90 -0.55 -11.77
C ARG A 319 -14.83 -1.56 -12.45
N GLU A 320 -14.40 -2.18 -13.53
CA GLU A 320 -15.19 -3.16 -14.28
C GLU A 320 -15.12 -4.53 -13.60
N TYR A 321 -15.70 -4.64 -12.40
CA TYR A 321 -15.56 -5.81 -11.51
C TYR A 321 -16.03 -7.12 -12.12
N ASP A 322 -16.90 -7.09 -13.11
CA ASP A 322 -17.38 -8.28 -13.83
C ASP A 322 -16.37 -8.80 -14.87
N LYS A 323 -15.29 -8.04 -15.15
CA LYS A 323 -14.18 -8.50 -15.99
C LYS A 323 -13.16 -9.37 -15.25
N PHE A 324 -13.20 -9.42 -13.93
CA PHE A 324 -12.30 -10.32 -13.19
C PHE A 324 -12.55 -11.78 -13.55
N LYS A 325 -11.62 -12.40 -14.24
CA LYS A 325 -11.78 -13.73 -14.87
C LYS A 325 -12.15 -14.84 -13.88
N LYS A 326 -11.64 -14.79 -12.66
CA LYS A 326 -11.97 -15.74 -11.59
C LYS A 326 -12.95 -15.14 -10.57
N CYS A 327 -12.70 -13.91 -10.18
CA CYS A 327 -13.37 -13.31 -9.04
C CYS A 327 -14.77 -12.76 -9.37
N ALA A 328 -15.12 -12.54 -10.65
CA ALA A 328 -16.45 -12.08 -11.03
C ALA A 328 -17.57 -13.01 -10.56
N LYS A 329 -17.30 -14.31 -10.52
CA LYS A 329 -18.24 -15.35 -10.03
C LYS A 329 -17.98 -15.79 -8.58
N CYS A 330 -17.04 -15.15 -7.87
CA CYS A 330 -16.70 -15.49 -6.51
C CYS A 330 -17.65 -14.80 -5.53
N GLU A 331 -18.10 -15.53 -4.52
CA GLU A 331 -18.94 -14.98 -3.45
C GLU A 331 -18.25 -13.85 -2.66
N LEU A 332 -16.91 -13.83 -2.66
CA LEU A 332 -16.10 -12.79 -2.02
C LEU A 332 -15.82 -11.60 -2.93
N LYS A 333 -16.41 -11.49 -4.13
CA LYS A 333 -16.11 -10.42 -5.12
C LYS A 333 -16.13 -9.03 -4.50
N ALA A 334 -17.11 -8.74 -3.67
CA ALA A 334 -17.28 -7.41 -3.06
C ALA A 334 -16.26 -7.09 -1.95
N TRP A 335 -15.55 -8.07 -1.41
CA TRP A 335 -14.61 -7.91 -0.27
C TRP A 335 -13.16 -8.30 -0.57
N CYS A 336 -12.97 -9.19 -1.55
CA CYS A 336 -11.65 -9.64 -2.03
C CYS A 336 -11.57 -9.41 -3.53
N ARG A 337 -10.68 -9.76 -4.23
CA ARG A 337 -10.40 -9.93 -5.69
C ARG A 337 -8.93 -10.22 -5.87
N GLY A 338 -8.26 -10.65 -4.78
CA GLY A 338 -6.82 -10.77 -4.74
C GLY A 338 -6.12 -9.42 -4.93
N CYS A 339 -4.89 -9.44 -5.34
CA CYS A 339 -4.13 -8.24 -5.69
C CYS A 339 -4.00 -8.10 -7.21
N PRO A 340 -4.73 -7.16 -7.84
CA PRO A 340 -4.62 -6.96 -9.29
C PRO A 340 -3.21 -6.57 -9.75
N ALA A 341 -2.40 -5.96 -8.89
CA ALA A 341 -1.01 -5.64 -9.23
C ALA A 341 -0.13 -6.90 -9.32
N VAL A 342 -0.32 -7.86 -8.42
CA VAL A 342 0.35 -9.17 -8.50
C VAL A 342 -0.14 -9.94 -9.74
N ALA A 343 -1.44 -9.94 -9.98
CA ALA A 343 -2.03 -10.58 -11.16
C ALA A 343 -1.52 -9.96 -12.46
N SER A 344 -1.47 -8.64 -12.54
CA SER A 344 -0.96 -7.90 -13.70
C SER A 344 0.52 -8.20 -13.95
N GLY A 345 1.35 -8.20 -12.92
CA GLY A 345 2.78 -8.54 -13.04
C GLY A 345 2.99 -9.97 -13.56
N ALA A 346 2.26 -10.93 -13.01
CA ALA A 346 2.38 -12.34 -13.38
C ALA A 346 1.81 -12.67 -14.77
N ASN A 347 0.72 -12.02 -15.17
CA ASN A 347 -0.07 -12.40 -16.36
C ASN A 347 -0.22 -11.27 -17.40
N GLY A 348 0.27 -10.07 -17.13
CA GLY A 348 0.11 -8.90 -18.01
C GLY A 348 -1.31 -8.31 -18.07
N ASP A 349 -2.22 -8.75 -17.17
CA ASP A 349 -3.63 -8.37 -17.18
C ASP A 349 -4.12 -8.07 -15.76
N PHE A 350 -4.64 -6.85 -15.57
CA PHE A 350 -5.20 -6.39 -14.30
C PHE A 350 -6.35 -7.26 -13.78
N TYR A 351 -7.13 -7.83 -14.69
CA TYR A 351 -8.31 -8.66 -14.39
C TYR A 351 -8.01 -10.17 -14.35
N ALA A 352 -6.73 -10.55 -14.49
CA ALA A 352 -6.33 -11.96 -14.37
C ALA A 352 -6.56 -12.50 -12.95
N PRO A 353 -6.66 -13.83 -12.80
CA PRO A 353 -6.65 -14.44 -11.49
C PRO A 353 -5.39 -14.12 -10.70
N ASP A 354 -5.53 -13.85 -9.42
CA ASP A 354 -4.40 -13.73 -8.51
C ASP A 354 -3.65 -15.07 -8.42
N PRO A 355 -2.34 -15.11 -8.73
CA PRO A 355 -1.59 -16.36 -8.81
C PRO A 355 -1.46 -17.11 -7.48
N GLN A 356 -1.61 -16.43 -6.33
CA GLN A 356 -1.60 -17.08 -5.02
C GLN A 356 -2.99 -17.34 -4.44
N CYS A 357 -4.07 -17.09 -5.19
CA CYS A 357 -5.41 -17.40 -4.72
C CYS A 357 -5.66 -18.90 -4.74
N TRP A 358 -5.71 -19.52 -3.57
CA TRP A 358 -5.94 -20.98 -3.39
C TRP A 358 -7.39 -21.41 -3.45
N LYS A 359 -8.36 -20.49 -3.51
CA LYS A 359 -9.77 -20.84 -3.63
C LYS A 359 -9.99 -21.57 -4.96
N GLU A 360 -10.53 -22.77 -4.89
CA GLU A 360 -10.91 -23.50 -6.10
C GLU A 360 -12.08 -22.81 -6.80
N LYS A 361 -12.20 -23.00 -8.11
CA LYS A 361 -13.39 -22.59 -8.83
C LYS A 361 -14.56 -23.31 -8.21
N ASN A 362 -15.56 -22.58 -7.69
CA ASN A 362 -16.83 -23.20 -7.38
C ASN A 362 -17.47 -23.66 -8.69
N ASP A 363 -17.32 -24.92 -9.01
CA ASP A 363 -18.18 -25.60 -9.98
C ASP A 363 -19.59 -25.76 -9.36
N ARG A 364 -20.25 -24.62 -9.07
CA ARG A 364 -21.69 -24.60 -8.76
C ARG A 364 -22.52 -24.41 -10.02
N THR A 365 -22.06 -24.94 -11.14
CA THR A 365 -22.90 -25.29 -12.27
C THR A 365 -22.70 -26.77 -12.50
N GLY A 366 -23.39 -27.57 -11.68
CA GLY A 366 -23.69 -28.94 -12.04
C GLY A 366 -24.60 -28.94 -13.27
N GLU A 367 -24.04 -28.79 -14.44
CA GLU A 367 -24.62 -29.31 -15.64
C GLU A 367 -23.98 -30.70 -15.81
N MET A 368 -24.75 -31.74 -15.42
CA MET A 368 -24.52 -33.10 -15.87
C MET A 368 -24.56 -33.11 -17.38
N LEU A 369 -23.51 -33.63 -17.97
CA LEU A 369 -23.59 -34.27 -19.26
C LEU A 369 -24.10 -35.71 -19.08
#